data_08e7c329f590c60445fee0248d15bd35
#
_entry.id   08e7c329f590c60445fee0248d15bd35
#
_cell.length_a   1.000
_cell.length_b   1.000
_cell.length_c   1.000
_cell.angle_alpha   90.00
_cell.angle_beta   90.00
_cell.angle_gamma   90.00
#
_symmetry.space_group_name_H-M   'P 1'
#
loop_
_entity.id
_entity.type
_entity.pdbx_description
1 polymer ?
#
loop_
_entity_poly.entity_id
_entity_poly.type
_entity_poly.pdbx_seq_one_letter_code
_entity_poly.pdbx_strand_id
1 'polypeptide(L)' 'MEKVTCIIGLGSNIQAEQNLQKAHALLIRAYPSITFSDVIQTAPIGMKHNQAPFLNQVAQFDTEQDID' A
#
# COMPACT_ATOMS: atom_id res chain seq x y z
N MET A 1 27.07 0.71 0.28
CA MET A 1 26.08 0.04 -0.57
C MET A 1 25.16 1.07 -1.20
N GLU A 2 24.71 0.77 -2.38
CA GLU A 2 23.82 1.68 -3.07
C GLU A 2 22.42 1.61 -2.48
N LYS A 3 21.77 2.75 -2.39
CA LYS A 3 20.35 2.79 -2.03
C LYS A 3 19.52 2.38 -3.23
N VAL A 4 18.51 1.58 -2.97
CA VAL A 4 17.51 1.18 -3.96
C VAL A 4 16.17 1.76 -3.54
N THR A 5 15.51 2.42 -4.47
CA THR A 5 14.16 2.93 -4.23
C THR A 5 13.15 1.84 -4.58
N CYS A 6 12.32 1.52 -3.62
CA CYS A 6 11.29 0.51 -3.78
C CYS A 6 9.93 1.17 -3.79
N ILE A 7 9.08 0.73 -4.72
CA ILE A 7 7.71 1.22 -4.83
C ILE A 7 6.79 0.01 -4.70
N ILE A 8 5.87 0.07 -3.75
CA ILE A 8 4.91 -1.01 -3.54
C ILE A 8 3.49 -0.48 -3.65
N GLY A 9 2.63 -1.32 -4.23
CA GLY A 9 1.22 -1.03 -4.30
C GLY A 9 0.48 -1.71 -3.16
N LEU A 10 -0.46 -1.00 -2.56
CA LEU A 10 -1.33 -1.50 -1.52
C LEU A 10 -2.76 -1.43 -2.00
N GLY A 11 -3.52 -2.49 -1.82
CA GLY A 11 -4.91 -2.49 -2.22
C GLY A 11 -5.74 -3.44 -1.36
N SER A 12 -6.96 -3.02 -1.07
CA SER A 12 -7.90 -3.85 -0.32
C SER A 12 -9.31 -3.39 -0.57
N ASN A 13 -10.27 -4.31 -0.57
CA ASN A 13 -11.70 -3.98 -0.62
C ASN A 13 -12.48 -4.63 0.52
N ILE A 14 -11.85 -5.45 1.34
CA ILE A 14 -12.46 -6.06 2.51
C ILE A 14 -11.85 -5.41 3.73
N GLN A 15 -12.68 -4.71 4.52
CA GLN A 15 -12.20 -3.93 5.67
C GLN A 15 -10.99 -3.09 5.28
N ALA A 16 -11.12 -2.39 4.14
CA ALA A 16 -9.98 -1.78 3.47
C ALA A 16 -9.25 -0.76 4.35
N GLU A 17 -9.99 0.09 5.07
CA GLU A 17 -9.36 1.10 5.91
C GLU A 17 -8.53 0.46 7.02
N GLN A 18 -9.07 -0.56 7.67
CA GLN A 18 -8.36 -1.26 8.74
C GLN A 18 -7.13 -1.98 8.22
N ASN A 19 -7.27 -2.65 7.06
CA ASN A 19 -6.16 -3.38 6.47
C ASN A 19 -5.04 -2.45 6.02
N LEU A 20 -5.38 -1.31 5.42
CA LEU A 20 -4.37 -0.32 5.05
C LEU A 20 -3.68 0.26 6.28
N GLN A 21 -4.42 0.54 7.36
CA GLN A 21 -3.82 1.03 8.59
C GLN A 21 -2.84 0.03 9.19
N LYS A 22 -3.19 -1.25 9.18
CA LYS A 22 -2.28 -2.30 9.65
C LYS A 22 -1.02 -2.38 8.80
N ALA A 23 -1.19 -2.31 7.47
CA ALA A 23 -0.05 -2.33 6.55
C ALA A 23 0.85 -1.12 6.79
N HIS A 24 0.28 0.08 6.97
CA HIS A 24 1.04 1.28 7.26
C HIS A 24 1.87 1.11 8.53
N ALA A 25 1.27 0.60 9.59
CA ALA A 25 1.97 0.43 10.87
C ALA A 25 3.17 -0.50 10.71
N LEU A 26 3.00 -1.60 10.00
CA LEU A 26 4.07 -2.56 9.78
C LEU A 26 5.18 -1.99 8.90
N LEU A 27 4.80 -1.26 7.85
CA LEU A 27 5.76 -0.69 6.92
C LEU A 27 6.54 0.46 7.53
N ILE A 28 5.88 1.32 8.30
CA ILE A 28 6.56 2.41 9.00
C ILE A 28 7.57 1.86 10.01
N ARG A 29 7.21 0.78 10.65
CA ARG A 29 8.09 0.13 11.62
C ARG A 29 9.33 -0.44 10.94
N ALA A 30 9.15 -1.05 9.76
CA ALA A 30 10.25 -1.64 9.00
C ALA A 30 11.09 -0.58 8.27
N TYR A 31 10.44 0.48 7.79
CA TYR A 31 11.06 1.51 6.97
C TYR A 31 10.60 2.89 7.44
N PRO A 32 11.21 3.45 8.50
CA PRO A 32 10.73 4.69 9.10
C PRO A 32 10.63 5.89 8.16
N SER A 33 11.37 5.88 7.05
CA SER A 33 11.34 6.99 6.09
C SER A 33 10.36 6.75 4.94
N ILE A 34 9.54 5.70 5.02
CA ILE A 34 8.56 5.39 3.98
C ILE A 34 7.56 6.53 3.82
N THR A 35 7.17 6.80 2.58
CA THR A 35 6.13 7.77 2.26
C THR A 35 4.99 7.08 1.54
N PHE A 36 3.77 7.61 1.72
CA PHE A 36 2.57 7.06 1.12
C PHE A 36 1.89 8.10 0.23
N SER A 37 1.37 7.65 -0.89
CA SER A 37 0.50 8.48 -1.73
C SER A 37 -0.87 8.66 -1.08
N ASP A 38 -1.70 9.52 -1.67
CA ASP A 38 -3.10 9.56 -1.31
C ASP A 38 -3.77 8.22 -1.62
N VAL A 39 -4.80 7.90 -0.86
CA VAL A 39 -5.60 6.71 -1.12
C VAL A 39 -6.56 7.02 -2.27
N ILE A 40 -6.58 6.14 -3.26
CA ILE A 40 -7.46 6.27 -4.42
C ILE A 40 -8.51 5.17 -4.33
N GLN A 41 -9.77 5.58 -4.38
CA GLN A 41 -10.89 4.66 -4.35
C GLN A 41 -11.29 4.30 -5.77
N THR A 42 -11.35 3.01 -6.07
CA THR A 42 -11.78 2.54 -7.39
C THR A 42 -12.93 1.57 -7.25
N ALA A 43 -13.90 1.68 -8.17
CA ALA A 43 -15.03 0.77 -8.19
C ALA A 43 -14.58 -0.60 -8.73
N PRO A 44 -15.14 -1.70 -8.20
CA PRO A 44 -14.89 -3.02 -8.76
C PRO A 44 -15.43 -3.09 -10.19
N ILE A 45 -14.63 -3.58 -11.13
CA ILE A 45 -15.02 -3.68 -12.55
C ILE A 45 -15.75 -4.99 -12.78
N GLY A 46 -16.95 -4.92 -13.39
CA GLY A 46 -17.74 -6.10 -13.71
C GLY A 46 -18.27 -6.86 -12.51
N MET A 47 -18.30 -6.24 -11.37
CA MET A 47 -18.68 -6.89 -10.13
C MET A 47 -20.19 -6.75 -9.85
N LYS A 48 -20.69 -7.62 -9.00
CA LYS A 48 -22.07 -7.60 -8.59
C LYS A 48 -22.36 -6.41 -7.68
N HIS A 49 -23.66 -6.14 -7.50
CA HIS A 49 -24.09 -5.08 -6.59
C HIS A 49 -23.57 -5.31 -5.17
N ASN A 50 -23.40 -4.24 -4.44
CA ASN A 50 -23.07 -4.23 -3.02
C ASN A 50 -21.63 -4.64 -2.68
N GLN A 51 -20.75 -4.67 -3.65
CA GLN A 51 -19.34 -4.85 -3.33
C GLN A 51 -18.69 -3.53 -2.97
N ALA A 52 -17.88 -3.55 -1.93
CA ALA A 52 -17.15 -2.36 -1.50
C ALA A 52 -16.11 -1.99 -2.56
N PRO A 53 -15.86 -0.70 -2.75
CA PRO A 53 -14.79 -0.27 -3.65
C PRO A 53 -13.43 -0.67 -3.10
N PHE A 54 -12.46 -0.78 -4.01
CA PHE A 54 -11.07 -0.96 -3.62
C PHE A 54 -10.48 0.38 -3.17
N LEU A 55 -9.70 0.32 -2.12
CA LEU A 55 -8.83 1.43 -1.74
C LEU A 55 -7.42 1.07 -2.18
N ASN A 56 -6.81 1.94 -2.97
CA ASN A 56 -5.48 1.71 -3.54
C ASN A 56 -4.54 2.83 -3.12
N GLN A 57 -3.29 2.48 -2.86
CA GLN A 57 -2.29 3.42 -2.43
C GLN A 57 -0.92 2.92 -2.85
N VAL A 58 0.00 3.84 -3.05
CA VAL A 58 1.38 3.51 -3.39
C VAL A 58 2.28 3.98 -2.25
N ALA A 59 3.25 3.17 -1.90
CA ALA A 59 4.24 3.53 -0.90
C ALA A 59 5.63 3.49 -1.54
N GLN A 60 6.52 4.35 -1.05
CA GLN A 60 7.87 4.45 -1.55
C GLN A 60 8.84 4.54 -0.38
N PHE A 61 9.91 3.78 -0.47
CA PHE A 61 10.97 3.83 0.53
C PHE A 61 12.30 3.47 -0.12
N ASP A 62 13.38 3.92 0.51
CA ASP A 62 14.72 3.57 0.09
C ASP A 62 15.30 2.53 1.03
N THR A 63 16.04 1.59 0.48
CA THR A 63 16.70 0.56 1.27
C THR A 63 18.09 0.27 0.69
N GLU A 64 18.98 -0.14 1.57
CA GLU A 64 20.30 -0.62 1.17
C GLU A 64 20.34 -2.14 1.15
N GLN A 65 19.23 -2.79 1.45
CA GLN A 65 19.13 -4.24 1.45
C GLN A 65 19.06 -4.78 0.03
N ASP A 66 19.66 -5.94 -0.18
CA ASP A 66 19.49 -6.67 -1.42
C ASP A 66 18.06 -7.19 -1.51
N ILE A 67 17.48 -7.05 -2.69
CA ILE A 67 16.11 -7.46 -2.94
C ILE A 67 16.13 -8.65 -3.89
N ASP A 68 16.61 -9.77 -3.46
CA ASP A 68 16.63 -10.98 -4.27
C ASP A 68 15.54 -11.95 -3.83
#